data_5ce1b0b90b7d448796682fee3799ac80
#
_entry.id   5ce1b0b90b7d448796682fee3799ac80
#
_cell.length_a   1.000
_cell.length_b   1.000
_cell.length_c   1.000
_cell.angle_alpha   90.00
_cell.angle_beta   90.00
_cell.angle_gamma   90.00
#
_symmetry.space_group_name_H-M   'P 1'
#
loop_
_entity.id
_entity.type
_entity.pdbx_description
1 polymer ?
#
loop_
_entity_poly.entity_id
_entity_poly.type
_entity_poly.pdbx_seq_one_letter_code
_entity_poly.pdbx_strand_id
1 'polypeptide(L)'
;MTLHDLQNALEANPKRFPRFVLPNGDYVPAHAHVTEVGHVVRNFIDCGGLTGKEERAVLQTHVGNDTGHRLRSDRFAKILRLGDRVVPSADLDVDVEYDCCVVAQYPIAKATPDGEHLNLILRRSRTQCRARERRESKTAAGCCAASTACC
;
A
#
# COMPACT_ATOMS: atom_id res chain seq x y z
N MET A 1 -4.24 -2.25 2.09
CA MET A 1 -4.31 -3.63 1.52
C MET A 1 -3.03 -4.32 1.88
N THR A 2 -3.13 -5.50 2.49
CA THR A 2 -1.94 -6.29 2.86
C THR A 2 -1.33 -7.02 1.66
N LEU A 3 -0.11 -7.52 1.81
CA LEU A 3 0.54 -8.35 0.80
C LEU A 3 -0.25 -9.64 0.56
N HIS A 4 -0.82 -10.22 1.63
CA HIS A 4 -1.71 -11.40 1.54
C HIS A 4 -2.95 -11.11 0.70
N ASP A 5 -3.64 -9.96 0.95
CA ASP A 5 -4.81 -9.57 0.17
C ASP A 5 -4.48 -9.39 -1.30
N LEU A 6 -3.32 -8.77 -1.60
CA LEU A 6 -2.86 -8.58 -2.97
C LEU A 6 -2.57 -9.91 -3.66
N GLN A 7 -1.88 -10.83 -2.99
CA GLN A 7 -1.60 -12.18 -3.51
C GLN A 7 -2.92 -12.91 -3.83
N ASN A 8 -3.87 -12.91 -2.91
CA ASN A 8 -5.18 -13.54 -3.11
C ASN A 8 -5.95 -12.91 -4.28
N ALA A 9 -5.94 -11.58 -4.40
CA ALA A 9 -6.60 -10.89 -5.51
C ALA A 9 -6.00 -11.27 -6.88
N LEU A 10 -4.67 -11.39 -6.96
CA LEU A 10 -3.97 -11.80 -8.19
C LEU A 10 -4.27 -13.26 -8.53
N GLU A 11 -4.25 -14.16 -7.55
CA GLU A 11 -4.52 -15.59 -7.72
C GLU A 11 -5.97 -15.88 -8.10
N ALA A 12 -6.92 -15.11 -7.58
CA ALA A 12 -8.32 -15.18 -7.97
C ALA A 12 -8.58 -14.66 -9.41
N ASN A 13 -7.62 -13.93 -9.98
CA ASN A 13 -7.72 -13.32 -11.30
C ASN A 13 -6.54 -13.64 -12.23
N PRO A 14 -6.14 -14.92 -12.42
CA PRO A 14 -4.83 -15.30 -12.97
C PRO A 14 -4.58 -14.87 -14.42
N LYS A 15 -5.66 -14.71 -15.19
CA LYS A 15 -5.58 -14.35 -16.62
C LYS A 15 -5.63 -12.84 -16.87
N ARG A 16 -5.95 -12.03 -15.85
CA ARG A 16 -6.07 -10.58 -15.98
C ARG A 16 -4.70 -9.92 -15.97
N PHE A 17 -4.66 -8.67 -16.48
CA PHE A 17 -3.50 -7.82 -16.47
C PHE A 17 -3.63 -6.80 -15.33
N PRO A 18 -2.79 -6.86 -14.29
CA PRO A 18 -2.75 -5.85 -13.23
C PRO A 18 -2.45 -4.48 -13.81
N ARG A 19 -3.18 -3.47 -13.33
CA ARG A 19 -3.06 -2.09 -13.76
C ARG A 19 -3.16 -1.17 -12.55
N PHE A 20 -2.11 -0.40 -12.27
CA PHE A 20 -2.12 0.56 -11.18
C PHE A 20 -2.90 1.82 -11.59
N VAL A 21 -3.84 2.21 -10.73
CA VAL A 21 -4.68 3.40 -10.92
C VAL A 21 -4.26 4.44 -9.90
N LEU A 22 -3.72 5.56 -10.37
CA LEU A 22 -3.24 6.66 -9.54
C LEU A 22 -4.40 7.40 -8.84
N PRO A 23 -4.13 8.14 -7.75
CA PRO A 23 -5.18 8.84 -6.99
C PRO A 23 -5.95 9.93 -7.75
N ASN A 24 -5.43 10.37 -8.90
CA ASN A 24 -6.10 11.32 -9.81
C ASN A 24 -6.96 10.62 -10.88
N GLY A 25 -6.95 9.30 -10.90
CA GLY A 25 -7.67 8.48 -11.88
C GLY A 25 -6.85 8.06 -13.10
N ASP A 26 -5.64 8.60 -13.26
CA ASP A 26 -4.74 8.19 -14.35
C ASP A 26 -4.20 6.78 -14.11
N TYR A 27 -3.68 6.17 -15.16
CA TYR A 27 -3.06 4.85 -15.11
C TYR A 27 -1.54 4.95 -15.18
N VAL A 28 -0.86 4.16 -14.37
CA VAL A 28 0.53 3.84 -14.64
C VAL A 28 0.59 3.10 -15.98
N PRO A 29 1.57 3.40 -16.86
CA PRO A 29 1.66 2.75 -18.17
C PRO A 29 1.57 1.22 -18.06
N ALA A 30 0.80 0.61 -18.96
CA ALA A 30 0.49 -0.82 -18.91
C ALA A 30 1.72 -1.74 -19.08
N HIS A 31 2.83 -1.19 -19.59
CA HIS A 31 4.12 -1.86 -19.73
C HIS A 31 5.09 -1.59 -18.56
N ALA A 32 4.61 -1.00 -17.47
CA ALA A 32 5.42 -0.85 -16.27
C ALA A 32 5.80 -2.22 -15.69
N HIS A 33 7.05 -2.34 -15.32
CA HIS A 33 7.59 -3.53 -14.66
C HIS A 33 7.54 -3.35 -13.14
N VAL A 34 7.21 -4.41 -12.41
CA VAL A 34 7.51 -4.49 -10.98
C VAL A 34 8.93 -5.03 -10.88
N THR A 35 9.87 -4.16 -10.55
CA THR A 35 11.31 -4.48 -10.56
C THR A 35 11.81 -4.99 -9.24
N GLU A 36 11.17 -4.60 -8.12
CA GLU A 36 11.56 -5.00 -6.79
C GLU A 36 10.34 -5.27 -5.91
N VAL A 37 10.49 -6.22 -5.00
CA VAL A 37 9.63 -6.44 -3.83
C VAL A 37 10.50 -6.29 -2.61
N GLY A 38 10.29 -5.25 -1.81
CA GLY A 38 11.13 -4.89 -0.69
C GLY A 38 10.39 -4.81 0.63
N HIS A 39 11.16 -4.81 1.73
CA HIS A 39 10.70 -4.54 3.09
C HIS A 39 11.29 -3.23 3.57
N VAL A 40 10.45 -2.28 3.91
CA VAL A 40 10.86 -0.97 4.45
C VAL A 40 10.48 -0.87 5.91
N VAL A 41 11.46 -0.50 6.72
CA VAL A 41 11.32 -0.26 8.15
C VAL A 41 11.65 1.20 8.43
N ARG A 42 10.70 1.93 9.02
CA ARG A 42 10.87 3.30 9.45
C ARG A 42 10.78 3.40 10.96
N ASN A 43 11.89 3.62 11.63
CA ASN A 43 11.90 4.02 13.03
C ASN A 43 11.79 5.55 13.11
N PHE A 44 10.97 6.06 13.99
CA PHE A 44 10.74 7.49 14.12
C PHE A 44 10.57 7.93 15.58
N ILE A 45 10.78 9.22 15.83
CA ILE A 45 10.32 9.93 17.02
C ILE A 45 9.34 11.01 16.56
N ASP A 46 8.20 11.13 17.21
CA ASP A 46 7.22 12.16 16.88
C ASP A 46 7.48 13.48 17.63
N CYS A 47 6.72 14.53 17.29
CA CYS A 47 6.86 15.84 17.93
C CYS A 47 6.46 15.85 19.43
N GLY A 48 5.89 14.78 19.95
CA GLY A 48 5.58 14.57 21.37
C GLY A 48 6.65 13.76 22.10
N GLY A 49 7.77 13.41 21.43
CA GLY A 49 8.91 12.68 22.00
C GLY A 49 8.73 11.16 22.08
N LEU A 50 7.64 10.61 21.51
CA LEU A 50 7.45 9.16 21.49
C LEU A 50 8.06 8.53 20.25
N THR A 51 8.79 7.44 20.45
CA THR A 51 9.34 6.62 19.39
C THR A 51 8.29 5.65 18.83
N GLY A 52 8.44 5.29 17.58
CA GLY A 52 7.61 4.30 16.94
C GLY A 52 8.32 3.62 15.77
N LYS A 53 7.72 2.55 15.28
CA LYS A 53 8.19 1.77 14.14
C LYS A 53 7.03 1.57 13.16
N GLU A 54 7.30 1.70 11.88
CA GLU A 54 6.40 1.32 10.80
C GLU A 54 7.11 0.38 9.84
N GLU A 55 6.37 -0.59 9.34
CA GLU A 55 6.85 -1.55 8.38
C GLU A 55 5.91 -1.60 7.18
N ARG A 56 6.47 -1.72 5.98
CA ARG A 56 5.74 -1.79 4.71
C ARG A 56 6.38 -2.81 3.79
N ALA A 57 5.57 -3.54 3.05
CA ALA A 57 6.01 -4.17 1.82
C ALA A 57 5.98 -3.09 0.72
N VAL A 58 7.04 -3.00 -0.08
CA VAL A 58 7.15 -1.98 -1.14
C VAL A 58 7.38 -2.67 -2.46
N LEU A 59 6.61 -2.25 -3.47
CA LEU A 59 6.74 -2.68 -4.86
C LEU A 59 7.31 -1.51 -5.65
N GLN A 60 8.53 -1.63 -6.15
CA GLN A 60 9.10 -0.64 -7.05
C GLN A 60 8.57 -0.90 -8.46
N THR A 61 8.08 0.15 -9.12
CA THR A 61 7.67 0.09 -10.53
C THR A 61 8.59 0.93 -11.39
N HIS A 62 8.95 0.40 -12.56
CA HIS A 62 9.76 1.09 -13.55
C HIS A 62 9.08 1.07 -14.92
N VAL A 63 9.01 2.21 -15.58
CA VAL A 63 8.50 2.34 -16.94
C VAL A 63 9.69 2.37 -17.88
N GLY A 64 9.94 1.24 -18.54
CA GLY A 64 10.99 1.10 -19.55
C GLY A 64 10.49 1.37 -20.96
N ASN A 65 11.37 1.12 -21.94
CA ASN A 65 11.06 1.32 -23.37
C ASN A 65 10.37 0.10 -24.03
N ASP A 66 10.22 -1.02 -23.31
CA ASP A 66 9.52 -2.22 -23.79
C ASP A 66 8.00 -2.04 -23.67
N THR A 67 7.44 -1.32 -24.61
CA THR A 67 5.99 -1.03 -24.65
C THR A 67 5.14 -2.26 -24.96
N GLY A 68 5.72 -3.37 -25.41
CA GLY A 68 5.06 -4.66 -25.62
C GLY A 68 4.86 -5.48 -24.35
N HIS A 69 5.61 -5.15 -23.31
CA HIS A 69 5.53 -5.90 -22.05
C HIS A 69 4.15 -5.78 -21.39
N ARG A 70 3.64 -6.92 -20.92
CA ARG A 70 2.40 -6.99 -20.12
C ARG A 70 2.59 -8.03 -19.03
N LEU A 71 2.50 -7.58 -17.77
CA LEU A 71 2.57 -8.47 -16.61
C LEU A 71 1.18 -9.06 -16.35
N ARG A 72 1.07 -10.40 -16.36
CA ARG A 72 -0.17 -11.09 -15.98
C ARG A 72 -0.21 -11.33 -14.48
N SER A 73 -1.43 -11.42 -13.93
CA SER A 73 -1.65 -11.64 -12.49
C SER A 73 -0.98 -12.91 -11.98
N ASP A 74 -1.03 -14.02 -12.73
CA ASP A 74 -0.37 -15.28 -12.34
C ASP A 74 1.16 -15.16 -12.25
N ARG A 75 1.78 -14.35 -13.10
CA ARG A 75 3.21 -14.03 -13.03
C ARG A 75 3.51 -13.08 -11.87
N PHE A 76 2.68 -12.06 -11.69
CA PHE A 76 2.86 -11.11 -10.61
C PHE A 76 2.75 -11.80 -9.24
N ALA A 77 1.77 -12.68 -9.04
CA ALA A 77 1.67 -13.48 -7.82
C ALA A 77 2.95 -14.29 -7.53
N LYS A 78 3.57 -14.87 -8.58
CA LYS A 78 4.87 -15.57 -8.41
C LYS A 78 6.00 -14.63 -7.99
N ILE A 79 6.04 -13.41 -8.55
CA ILE A 79 7.04 -12.40 -8.14
C ILE A 79 6.85 -12.03 -6.67
N LEU A 80 5.60 -11.80 -6.22
CA LEU A 80 5.32 -11.49 -4.82
C LEU A 80 5.77 -12.61 -3.88
N ARG A 81 5.57 -13.89 -4.24
CA ARG A 81 6.05 -15.03 -3.46
C ARG A 81 7.58 -15.10 -3.36
N LEU A 82 8.32 -14.61 -4.35
CA LEU A 82 9.77 -14.47 -4.21
C LEU A 82 10.15 -13.44 -3.13
N GLY A 83 9.28 -12.46 -2.91
CA GLY A 83 9.40 -11.44 -1.86
C GLY A 83 9.33 -12.01 -0.43
N ASP A 84 8.78 -13.22 -0.24
CA ASP A 84 8.72 -13.90 1.08
C ASP A 84 10.12 -14.10 1.70
N ARG A 85 11.18 -14.01 0.90
CA ARG A 85 12.57 -14.08 1.36
C ARG A 85 13.04 -12.83 2.09
N VAL A 86 12.39 -11.70 1.87
CA VAL A 86 12.79 -10.37 2.39
C VAL A 86 11.68 -9.68 3.17
N VAL A 87 10.42 -9.97 2.88
CA VAL A 87 9.26 -9.42 3.58
C VAL A 87 8.87 -10.37 4.72
N PRO A 88 8.99 -9.96 5.98
CA PRO A 88 8.88 -10.87 7.13
C PRO A 88 7.44 -11.32 7.44
N SER A 89 6.43 -10.61 6.91
CA SER A 89 5.02 -10.94 7.12
C SER A 89 4.17 -10.52 5.91
N ALA A 90 3.27 -11.41 5.52
CA ALA A 90 2.27 -11.13 4.49
C ALA A 90 1.15 -10.16 4.97
N ASP A 91 1.08 -9.86 6.28
CA ASP A 91 0.13 -8.90 6.85
C ASP A 91 0.59 -7.45 6.72
N LEU A 92 1.80 -7.21 6.19
CA LEU A 92 2.26 -5.86 5.93
C LEU A 92 1.46 -5.21 4.80
N ASP A 93 1.06 -3.96 5.02
CA ASP A 93 0.46 -3.14 3.97
C ASP A 93 1.45 -2.91 2.82
N VAL A 94 0.93 -2.88 1.60
CA VAL A 94 1.72 -2.72 0.38
C VAL A 94 1.66 -1.28 -0.10
N ASP A 95 2.83 -0.70 -0.32
CA ASP A 95 3.02 0.56 -1.01
C ASP A 95 3.63 0.30 -2.39
N VAL A 96 3.26 1.10 -3.38
CA VAL A 96 3.81 1.09 -4.74
C VAL A 96 4.65 2.33 -4.92
N GLU A 97 5.92 2.15 -5.27
CA GLU A 97 6.79 3.24 -5.73
C GLU A 97 6.62 3.43 -7.24
N TYR A 98 6.33 4.65 -7.62
CA TYR A 98 6.20 5.05 -9.01
C TYR A 98 6.85 6.41 -9.24
N ASP A 99 7.62 6.49 -10.31
CA ASP A 99 8.32 7.69 -10.76
C ASP A 99 7.68 8.24 -12.03
N CYS A 100 6.90 9.32 -11.90
CA CYS A 100 6.47 10.13 -13.05
C CYS A 100 7.28 11.42 -13.20
N CYS A 101 7.71 12.04 -12.10
CA CYS A 101 8.51 13.27 -12.00
C CYS A 101 9.39 13.24 -10.76
N VAL A 102 8.89 12.59 -9.73
CA VAL A 102 9.57 12.28 -8.47
C VAL A 102 9.13 10.88 -8.04
N VAL A 103 10.00 10.14 -7.39
CA VAL A 103 9.63 8.86 -6.80
C VAL A 103 8.63 9.14 -5.67
N ALA A 104 7.43 8.60 -5.81
CA ALA A 104 6.37 8.71 -4.82
C ALA A 104 5.86 7.34 -4.41
N GLN A 105 5.48 7.18 -3.14
CA GLN A 105 4.91 5.96 -2.59
C GLN A 105 3.40 6.10 -2.45
N TYR A 106 2.68 5.12 -2.97
CA TYR A 106 1.22 5.08 -2.97
C TYR A 106 0.75 3.77 -2.32
N PRO A 107 0.06 3.81 -1.18
CA PRO A 107 -0.58 2.63 -0.61
C PRO A 107 -1.64 2.06 -1.56
N ILE A 108 -1.69 0.74 -1.71
CA ILE A 108 -2.78 0.08 -2.43
C ILE A 108 -4.02 0.08 -1.52
N ALA A 109 -5.12 0.65 -2.01
CA ALA A 109 -6.39 0.66 -1.30
C ALA A 109 -7.17 -0.64 -1.50
N LYS A 110 -7.29 -1.07 -2.76
CA LYS A 110 -8.07 -2.27 -3.15
C LYS A 110 -7.68 -2.76 -4.53
N ALA A 111 -8.03 -4.00 -4.83
CA ALA A 111 -8.01 -4.58 -6.17
C ALA A 111 -9.46 -4.76 -6.69
N THR A 112 -9.72 -4.39 -7.93
CA THR A 112 -11.07 -4.47 -8.53
C THR A 112 -10.95 -5.00 -9.96
N PRO A 113 -11.60 -6.14 -10.29
CA PRO A 113 -11.66 -6.64 -11.66
C PRO A 113 -12.42 -5.68 -12.58
N ASP A 114 -11.89 -5.49 -13.79
CA ASP A 114 -12.49 -4.64 -14.82
C ASP A 114 -12.12 -5.18 -16.22
N GLY A 115 -13.03 -5.88 -16.86
CA GLY A 115 -12.81 -6.54 -18.14
C GLY A 115 -11.60 -7.48 -18.10
N GLU A 116 -10.60 -7.24 -18.94
CA GLU A 116 -9.35 -8.00 -18.96
C GLU A 116 -8.32 -7.54 -17.91
N HIS A 117 -8.62 -6.47 -17.18
CA HIS A 117 -7.71 -5.87 -16.20
C HIS A 117 -8.09 -6.22 -14.77
N LEU A 118 -7.09 -6.17 -13.89
CA LEU A 118 -7.26 -6.10 -12.44
C LEU A 118 -6.73 -4.74 -11.99
N ASN A 119 -7.64 -3.81 -11.71
CA ASN A 119 -7.29 -2.47 -11.26
C ASN A 119 -6.82 -2.51 -9.81
N LEU A 120 -5.57 -2.15 -9.58
CA LEU A 120 -4.96 -1.93 -8.28
C LEU A 120 -5.08 -0.44 -7.96
N ILE A 121 -6.08 -0.08 -7.15
CA ILE A 121 -6.40 1.31 -6.86
C ILE A 121 -5.44 1.84 -5.81
N LEU A 122 -4.68 2.87 -6.19
CA LEU A 122 -3.73 3.55 -5.32
C LEU A 122 -4.41 4.72 -4.61
N ARG A 123 -4.00 4.98 -3.36
CA ARG A 123 -4.47 6.15 -2.60
C ARG A 123 -3.33 7.12 -2.29
N ARG A 124 -3.68 8.37 -2.03
CA ARG A 124 -2.70 9.36 -1.57
C ARG A 124 -2.19 9.00 -0.19
N SER A 125 -0.88 9.05 -0.01
CA SER A 125 -0.28 9.09 1.31
C SER A 125 -0.35 10.54 1.83
N ARG A 126 -0.60 10.69 3.13
CA ARG A 126 -0.62 12.00 3.80
C ARG A 126 0.26 11.95 5.04
N THR A 127 0.92 13.05 5.31
CA THR A 127 1.61 13.23 6.58
C THR A 127 0.60 13.28 7.72
N GLN A 128 0.94 12.69 8.85
CA GLN A 128 0.08 12.60 10.04
C GLN A 128 0.79 13.21 11.23
N CYS A 129 0.04 13.92 12.07
CA CYS A 129 0.53 14.38 13.36
C CYS A 129 0.12 13.39 14.45
N ARG A 130 0.94 12.35 14.67
CA ARG A 130 0.67 11.26 15.62
C ARG A 130 0.48 11.74 17.05
N ALA A 131 1.19 12.79 17.47
CA ALA A 131 1.02 13.38 18.78
C ALA A 131 -0.38 14.02 18.96
N ARG A 132 -0.93 14.61 17.89
CA ARG A 132 -2.29 15.16 17.89
C ARG A 132 -3.34 14.04 17.95
N GLU A 133 -3.21 13.03 17.11
CA GLU A 133 -4.13 11.88 17.07
C GLU A 133 -4.25 11.19 18.44
N ARG A 134 -3.12 11.02 19.15
CA ARG A 134 -3.13 10.46 20.50
C ARG A 134 -3.83 11.36 21.52
N ARG A 135 -3.76 12.68 21.38
CA ARG A 135 -4.49 13.60 22.28
C ARG A 135 -5.99 13.50 22.03
N GLU A 136 -6.39 13.49 20.77
CA GLU A 136 -7.81 13.39 20.36
C GLU A 136 -8.42 12.05 20.82
N SER A 137 -7.70 10.93 20.70
CA SER A 137 -8.17 9.63 21.20
C SER A 137 -8.33 9.58 22.72
N LYS A 138 -7.45 10.24 23.49
CA LYS A 138 -7.57 10.32 24.96
C LYS A 138 -8.75 11.18 25.40
N THR A 139 -9.05 12.27 24.70
CA THR A 139 -10.22 13.12 25.01
C THR A 139 -11.53 12.41 24.68
N ALA A 140 -11.60 11.65 23.60
CA ALA A 140 -12.78 10.85 23.25
C ALA A 140 -13.06 9.73 24.27
N ALA A 141 -12.03 9.11 24.83
CA ALA A 141 -12.17 8.08 25.87
C ALA A 141 -12.60 8.66 27.24
N GLY A 142 -12.28 9.94 27.51
CA GLY A 142 -12.64 10.62 28.76
C GLY A 142 -14.09 11.14 28.81
N CYS A 143 -14.77 11.30 27.69
CA CYS A 143 -16.14 11.79 27.65
C CYS A 143 -17.20 10.75 28.02
N CYS A 144 -16.88 9.48 28.11
CA CYS A 144 -17.82 8.42 28.50
C CYS A 144 -17.86 8.13 30.00
N ALA A 145 -17.07 8.84 30.83
CA ALA A 145 -16.96 8.58 32.28
C ALA A 145 -17.67 9.60 33.18
N ALA A 146 -18.54 10.47 32.65
CA ALA A 146 -19.25 11.46 33.43
C ALA A 146 -20.77 11.39 33.22
N SER A 147 -21.40 10.34 33.72
CA SER A 147 -22.83 10.34 33.98
C SER A 147 -23.21 9.38 35.12
N THR A 148 -22.87 9.77 36.36
CA THR A 148 -23.63 9.36 37.53
C THR A 148 -23.38 10.37 38.64
N ALA A 149 -24.43 11.02 39.05
CA ALA A 149 -24.63 11.89 40.19
C ALA A 149 -24.83 13.38 39.87
N CYS A 150 -26.07 13.73 39.62
CA CYS A 150 -26.68 14.96 40.11
C CYS A 150 -27.98 14.58 40.83
N CYS A 151 -27.96 14.57 42.12
CA CYS A 151 -29.12 14.94 42.96
C CYS A 151 -29.18 16.44 43.06
#